data_e08bbe88f563a15bc00b84955dc95cd5
#
_entry.id   e08bbe88f563a15bc00b84955dc95cd5
#
_cell.length_a   1.000
_cell.length_b   1.000
_cell.length_c   1.000
_cell.angle_alpha   90.00
_cell.angle_beta   90.00
_cell.angle_gamma   90.00
#
_symmetry.space_group_name_H-M   'P 1'
#
loop_
_entity.id
_entity.type
_entity.pdbx_description
1 polymer ?
#
loop_
_entity_poly.entity_id
_entity_poly.type
_entity_poly.pdbx_seq_one_letter_code
_entity_poly.pdbx_strand_id
1 'polypeptide(L)'
;MDDWKNDRIGSAKRGENPTVMVKMKSGFAVIGDYQFLPGYCVLLGFPKASSLNELSLAERTQYLIDMTLIGDAIIKTCNPLRINYSILMNLDNYLHAHIEARYDWEPDENKRRPSYFYPKEQRYSSQYEYSEEKYGVLKENITLNLIEIMKNVEYNMLAE
;
A
#
# COMPACT_ATOMS: atom_id res chain seq x y z
N MET A 1 16.47 17.49 -0.06
CA MET A 1 15.00 17.57 0.15
C MET A 1 14.37 16.56 -0.80
N ASP A 2 13.71 15.55 -0.26
CA ASP A 2 13.17 14.44 -1.07
C ASP A 2 11.94 14.92 -1.83
N ASP A 3 12.16 15.43 -3.03
CA ASP A 3 11.12 16.01 -3.89
C ASP A 3 10.05 14.98 -4.33
N TRP A 4 10.36 13.69 -4.23
CA TRP A 4 9.46 12.61 -4.60
C TRP A 4 8.19 12.56 -3.74
N LYS A 5 8.22 13.04 -2.48
CA LYS A 5 7.05 13.10 -1.60
C LYS A 5 6.01 14.12 -2.07
N ASN A 6 6.43 15.15 -2.79
CA ASN A 6 5.56 16.19 -3.33
C ASN A 6 4.83 15.74 -4.61
N ASP A 7 5.37 14.75 -5.31
CA ASP A 7 4.79 14.19 -6.54
C ASP A 7 4.98 12.67 -6.55
N ARG A 8 4.30 11.97 -5.66
CA ARG A 8 4.47 10.54 -5.42
C ARG A 8 4.21 9.68 -6.66
N ILE A 9 3.21 10.03 -7.45
CA ILE A 9 2.85 9.29 -8.67
C ILE A 9 3.84 9.61 -9.80
N GLY A 10 4.14 10.88 -10.03
CA GLY A 10 5.09 11.28 -11.05
C GLY A 10 6.50 10.75 -10.77
N SER A 11 6.96 10.83 -9.53
CA SER A 11 8.25 10.25 -9.13
C SER A 11 8.28 8.73 -9.26
N ALA A 12 7.18 8.04 -8.95
CA ALA A 12 7.06 6.60 -9.19
C ALA A 12 7.19 6.26 -10.68
N LYS A 13 6.53 7.04 -11.55
CA LYS A 13 6.64 6.87 -13.00
C LYS A 13 8.06 7.09 -13.52
N ARG A 14 8.80 8.03 -12.94
CA ARG A 14 10.20 8.32 -13.31
C ARG A 14 11.22 7.38 -12.67
N GLY A 15 10.79 6.47 -11.77
CA GLY A 15 11.70 5.59 -11.03
C GLY A 15 12.48 6.27 -9.90
N GLU A 16 12.01 7.43 -9.44
CA GLU A 16 12.66 8.25 -8.40
C GLU A 16 12.06 8.04 -7.00
N ASN A 17 10.91 7.40 -6.91
CA ASN A 17 10.24 7.15 -5.62
C ASN A 17 10.80 5.87 -4.98
N PRO A 18 11.55 5.99 -3.87
CA PRO A 18 12.23 4.83 -3.25
C PRO A 18 11.27 3.85 -2.58
N THR A 19 10.02 4.24 -2.36
CA THR A 19 9.02 3.37 -1.73
C THR A 19 8.32 2.42 -2.71
N VAL A 20 8.52 2.60 -4.02
CA VAL A 20 7.91 1.75 -5.04
C VAL A 20 8.44 0.32 -4.92
N MET A 21 7.51 -0.63 -4.88
CA MET A 21 7.76 -2.06 -4.91
C MET A 21 7.52 -2.65 -6.30
N VAL A 22 6.32 -2.46 -6.84
CA VAL A 22 5.90 -3.03 -8.12
C VAL A 22 5.00 -2.05 -8.86
N LYS A 23 5.20 -1.92 -10.18
CA LYS A 23 4.20 -1.31 -11.06
C LYS A 23 3.13 -2.37 -11.36
N MET A 24 1.89 -2.06 -11.04
CA MET A 24 0.72 -2.89 -11.30
C MET A 24 -0.12 -2.30 -12.44
N LYS A 25 -1.16 -3.01 -12.88
CA LYS A 25 -2.01 -2.54 -13.99
C LYS A 25 -2.75 -1.24 -13.66
N SER A 26 -3.19 -1.09 -12.41
CA SER A 26 -3.97 0.08 -11.97
C SER A 26 -3.14 1.14 -11.26
N GLY A 27 -1.83 0.95 -11.07
CA GLY A 27 -0.99 1.92 -10.38
C GLY A 27 0.32 1.37 -9.87
N PHE A 28 0.81 1.93 -8.77
CA PHE A 28 2.07 1.55 -8.13
C PHE A 28 1.82 1.05 -6.71
N ALA A 29 2.26 -0.18 -6.43
CA ALA A 29 2.35 -0.68 -5.07
C ALA A 29 3.57 -0.05 -4.39
N VAL A 30 3.37 0.62 -3.26
CA VAL A 30 4.45 1.25 -2.50
C VAL A 30 4.40 0.83 -1.04
N ILE A 31 5.55 0.73 -0.39
CA ILE A 31 5.60 0.59 1.07
C ILE A 31 5.25 1.92 1.72
N GLY A 32 4.50 1.90 2.82
CA GLY A 32 4.07 3.11 3.53
C GLY A 32 5.20 3.83 4.23
N ASP A 33 5.08 5.16 4.35
CA ASP A 33 6.10 6.03 4.94
C ASP A 33 6.40 5.73 6.41
N TYR A 34 5.43 5.18 7.14
CA TYR A 34 5.57 4.83 8.55
C TYR A 34 5.12 3.40 8.78
N GLN A 35 6.02 2.59 9.27
CA GLN A 35 5.80 1.16 9.52
C GLN A 35 5.40 0.89 10.99
N PHE A 36 4.56 1.74 11.56
CA PHE A 36 3.99 1.55 12.90
C PHE A 36 3.28 0.21 13.03
N LEU A 37 2.49 -0.13 12.02
CA LEU A 37 1.97 -1.49 11.80
C LEU A 37 2.78 -2.08 10.64
N PRO A 38 3.75 -2.97 10.92
CA PRO A 38 4.66 -3.46 9.89
C PRO A 38 3.93 -4.10 8.71
N GLY A 39 4.38 -3.80 7.50
CA GLY A 39 3.75 -4.27 6.27
C GLY A 39 2.72 -3.28 5.70
N TYR A 40 2.53 -2.11 6.30
CA TYR A 40 1.68 -1.07 5.74
C TYR A 40 2.14 -0.69 4.34
N CYS A 41 1.23 -0.80 3.38
CA CYS A 41 1.43 -0.48 1.98
C CYS A 41 0.33 0.45 1.46
N VAL A 42 0.60 1.08 0.32
CA VAL A 42 -0.36 1.93 -0.39
C VAL A 42 -0.38 1.52 -1.86
N LEU A 43 -1.56 1.51 -2.47
CA LEU A 43 -1.70 1.45 -3.93
C LEU A 43 -1.99 2.86 -4.45
N LEU A 44 -1.02 3.44 -5.15
CA LEU A 44 -1.16 4.73 -5.84
C LEU A 44 -1.80 4.49 -7.19
N GLY A 45 -3.01 5.04 -7.42
CA GLY A 45 -3.70 4.90 -8.71
C GLY A 45 -2.94 5.59 -9.86
N PHE A 46 -2.82 4.91 -11.01
CA PHE A 46 -2.22 5.48 -12.21
C PHE A 46 -2.92 4.90 -13.47
N PRO A 47 -3.35 5.72 -14.42
CA PRO A 47 -3.31 7.20 -14.46
C PRO A 47 -4.01 7.88 -13.27
N LYS A 48 -3.60 9.11 -12.98
CA LYS A 48 -4.13 9.86 -11.83
C LYS A 48 -5.62 10.10 -11.96
N ALA A 49 -6.38 9.70 -10.97
CA ALA A 49 -7.82 9.95 -10.85
C ALA A 49 -8.10 10.47 -9.43
N SER A 50 -9.22 11.18 -9.24
CA SER A 50 -9.58 11.70 -7.92
C SER A 50 -10.43 10.73 -7.09
N SER A 51 -11.03 9.72 -7.73
CA SER A 51 -11.86 8.73 -7.03
C SER A 51 -12.03 7.45 -7.86
N LEU A 52 -12.49 6.37 -7.19
CA LEU A 52 -12.93 5.16 -7.88
C LEU A 52 -14.07 5.44 -8.88
N ASN A 53 -14.92 6.42 -8.58
CA ASN A 53 -16.09 6.72 -9.39
C ASN A 53 -15.76 7.41 -10.73
N GLU A 54 -14.57 7.97 -10.89
CA GLU A 54 -14.06 8.47 -12.17
C GLU A 54 -13.61 7.35 -13.12
N LEU A 55 -13.29 6.19 -12.58
CA LEU A 55 -12.83 5.04 -13.35
C LEU A 55 -14.01 4.30 -14.00
N SER A 56 -13.79 3.69 -15.15
CA SER A 56 -14.70 2.71 -15.72
C SER A 56 -14.88 1.49 -14.80
N LEU A 57 -15.92 0.69 -15.00
CA LEU A 57 -16.14 -0.52 -14.19
C LEU A 57 -14.98 -1.51 -14.31
N ALA A 58 -14.39 -1.65 -15.50
CA ALA A 58 -13.22 -2.51 -15.70
C ALA A 58 -12.00 -2.01 -14.91
N GLU A 59 -11.74 -0.70 -14.96
CA GLU A 59 -10.63 -0.10 -14.20
C GLU A 59 -10.85 -0.19 -12.68
N ARG A 60 -12.08 0.01 -12.20
CA ARG A 60 -12.41 -0.21 -10.77
C ARG A 60 -12.14 -1.64 -10.34
N THR A 61 -12.57 -2.60 -11.15
CA THR A 61 -12.35 -4.02 -10.89
C THR A 61 -10.86 -4.32 -10.78
N GLN A 62 -10.06 -3.84 -11.73
CA GLN A 62 -8.62 -4.02 -11.70
C GLN A 62 -7.97 -3.37 -10.48
N TYR A 63 -8.40 -2.15 -10.11
CA TYR A 63 -7.88 -1.46 -8.95
C TYR A 63 -8.13 -2.23 -7.65
N LEU A 64 -9.35 -2.75 -7.47
CA LEU A 64 -9.71 -3.54 -6.29
C LEU A 64 -8.97 -4.89 -6.25
N ILE A 65 -8.77 -5.53 -7.40
CA ILE A 65 -7.93 -6.73 -7.51
C ILE A 65 -6.49 -6.40 -7.08
N ASP A 66 -5.88 -5.39 -7.65
CA ASP A 66 -4.50 -5.01 -7.33
C ASP A 66 -4.33 -4.71 -5.84
N MET A 67 -5.27 -3.98 -5.26
CA MET A 67 -5.30 -3.70 -3.83
C MET A 67 -5.28 -4.98 -2.98
N THR A 68 -6.08 -5.97 -3.34
CA THR A 68 -6.16 -7.24 -2.60
C THR A 68 -4.94 -8.13 -2.81
N LEU A 69 -4.30 -8.11 -3.99
CA LEU A 69 -3.05 -8.83 -4.23
C LEU A 69 -1.90 -8.28 -3.36
N ILE A 70 -1.86 -6.97 -3.14
CA ILE A 70 -0.93 -6.38 -2.17
C ILE A 70 -1.22 -6.92 -0.76
N GLY A 71 -2.49 -7.00 -0.38
CA GLY A 71 -2.91 -7.60 0.89
C GLY A 71 -2.45 -9.05 1.04
N ASP A 72 -2.57 -9.86 -0.01
CA ASP A 72 -2.10 -11.25 -0.03
C ASP A 72 -0.57 -11.33 0.18
N ALA A 73 0.18 -10.44 -0.45
CA ALA A 73 1.63 -10.36 -0.26
C ALA A 73 2.02 -9.99 1.18
N ILE A 74 1.28 -9.06 1.80
CA ILE A 74 1.47 -8.70 3.21
C ILE A 74 1.13 -9.88 4.12
N ILE A 75 0.05 -10.60 3.87
CA ILE A 75 -0.33 -11.81 4.62
C ILE A 75 0.79 -12.84 4.57
N LYS A 76 1.30 -13.10 3.39
CA LYS A 76 2.39 -14.08 3.17
C LYS A 76 3.69 -13.67 3.86
N THR A 77 3.98 -12.37 3.90
CA THR A 77 5.24 -11.86 4.46
C THR A 77 5.18 -11.67 5.98
N CYS A 78 4.07 -11.10 6.49
CA CYS A 78 3.97 -10.60 7.86
C CYS A 78 3.08 -11.45 8.77
N ASN A 79 2.30 -12.37 8.21
CA ASN A 79 1.34 -13.21 8.95
C ASN A 79 0.47 -12.42 9.94
N PRO A 80 -0.25 -11.38 9.50
CA PRO A 80 -1.09 -10.56 10.37
C PRO A 80 -2.38 -11.29 10.78
N LEU A 81 -3.07 -10.74 11.78
CA LEU A 81 -4.41 -11.17 12.15
C LEU A 81 -5.42 -10.93 11.01
N ARG A 82 -5.32 -9.79 10.33
CA ARG A 82 -6.15 -9.38 9.20
C ARG A 82 -5.54 -8.21 8.44
N ILE A 83 -6.08 -7.94 7.26
CA ILE A 83 -5.78 -6.73 6.48
C ILE A 83 -6.99 -5.79 6.54
N ASN A 84 -6.74 -4.51 6.80
CA ASN A 84 -7.70 -3.44 6.62
C ASN A 84 -7.41 -2.69 5.33
N TYR A 85 -8.44 -2.37 4.57
CA TYR A 85 -8.36 -1.57 3.36
C TYR A 85 -9.16 -0.28 3.55
N SER A 86 -8.61 0.85 3.14
CA SER A 86 -9.35 2.11 3.14
C SER A 86 -8.98 2.99 1.94
N ILE A 87 -9.99 3.59 1.33
CA ILE A 87 -9.88 4.48 0.18
C ILE A 87 -10.61 5.78 0.55
N LEU A 88 -9.88 6.76 1.07
CA LEU A 88 -10.45 7.94 1.72
C LEU A 88 -10.28 9.23 0.89
N MET A 89 -9.08 9.51 0.36
CA MET A 89 -8.71 10.69 -0.43
C MET A 89 -9.09 12.04 0.21
N ASN A 90 -9.19 12.10 1.55
CA ASN A 90 -9.60 13.32 2.24
C ASN A 90 -8.48 14.37 2.35
N LEU A 91 -7.23 13.93 2.40
CA LEU A 91 -6.07 14.81 2.47
C LEU A 91 -5.45 15.02 1.08
N ASP A 92 -5.09 13.93 0.44
CA ASP A 92 -4.54 13.91 -0.92
C ASP A 92 -5.66 13.53 -1.90
N ASN A 93 -5.99 14.42 -2.82
CA ASN A 93 -7.12 14.28 -3.74
C ASN A 93 -6.81 13.43 -5.00
N TYR A 94 -6.00 12.41 -4.87
CA TYR A 94 -5.79 11.41 -5.90
C TYR A 94 -6.08 10.02 -5.35
N LEU A 95 -6.53 9.13 -6.23
CA LEU A 95 -6.91 7.77 -5.85
C LEU A 95 -5.71 7.03 -5.27
N HIS A 96 -5.82 6.66 -4.01
CA HIS A 96 -4.89 5.79 -3.31
C HIS A 96 -5.63 4.94 -2.27
N ALA A 97 -5.19 3.72 -2.11
CA ALA A 97 -5.71 2.79 -1.11
C ALA A 97 -4.66 2.53 -0.04
N HIS A 98 -5.06 2.64 1.21
CA HIS A 98 -4.28 2.20 2.36
C HIS A 98 -4.53 0.72 2.61
N ILE A 99 -3.48 -0.06 2.76
CA ILE A 99 -3.52 -1.52 2.98
C ILE A 99 -2.71 -1.79 4.24
N GLU A 100 -3.40 -2.04 5.34
CA GLU A 100 -2.83 -2.08 6.67
C GLU A 100 -2.94 -3.47 7.30
N ALA A 101 -1.80 -4.03 7.70
CA ALA A 101 -1.76 -5.24 8.50
C ALA A 101 -2.20 -4.92 9.94
N ARG A 102 -3.10 -5.75 10.49
CA ARG A 102 -3.52 -5.66 11.89
C ARG A 102 -3.05 -6.89 12.63
N TYR A 103 -2.60 -6.70 13.86
CA TYR A 103 -1.87 -7.73 14.59
C TYR A 103 -2.54 -8.13 15.89
N ASP A 104 -2.36 -9.38 16.29
CA ASP A 104 -2.88 -9.91 17.54
C ASP A 104 -2.24 -9.29 18.79
N TRP A 105 -0.99 -8.80 18.65
CA TRP A 105 -0.28 -8.11 19.72
C TRP A 105 -0.76 -6.67 19.99
N GLU A 106 -1.61 -6.11 19.13
CA GLU A 106 -2.20 -4.78 19.36
C GLU A 106 -3.10 -4.83 20.61
N PRO A 107 -3.20 -3.72 21.38
CA PRO A 107 -4.15 -3.65 22.50
C PRO A 107 -5.58 -3.97 22.03
N ASP A 108 -6.35 -4.70 22.84
CA ASP A 108 -7.69 -5.16 22.47
C ASP A 108 -8.63 -4.05 22.03
N GLU A 109 -8.56 -2.88 22.66
CA GLU A 109 -9.32 -1.73 22.27
C GLU A 109 -8.96 -1.24 20.86
N ASN A 110 -7.67 -1.22 20.53
CA ASN A 110 -7.17 -0.76 19.22
C ASN A 110 -7.44 -1.77 18.11
N LYS A 111 -7.38 -3.07 18.40
CA LYS A 111 -7.72 -4.13 17.42
C LYS A 111 -9.13 -4.00 16.85
N ARG A 112 -10.06 -3.44 17.63
CA ARG A 112 -11.47 -3.29 17.25
C ARG A 112 -11.76 -2.01 16.46
N ARG A 113 -10.75 -1.16 16.29
CA ARG A 113 -10.88 0.16 15.64
C ARG A 113 -9.92 0.28 14.46
N PRO A 114 -10.22 1.14 13.48
CA PRO A 114 -9.26 1.53 12.47
C PRO A 114 -7.98 2.11 13.08
N SER A 115 -6.87 1.97 12.36
CA SER A 115 -5.54 2.40 12.85
C SER A 115 -5.45 3.91 13.15
N TYR A 116 -6.27 4.74 12.48
CA TYR A 116 -6.25 6.19 12.71
C TYR A 116 -6.78 6.62 14.08
N PHE A 117 -7.32 5.69 14.87
CA PHE A 117 -7.64 5.94 16.29
C PHE A 117 -6.43 5.88 17.22
N TYR A 118 -5.29 5.35 16.75
CA TYR A 118 -4.05 5.52 17.51
C TYR A 118 -3.60 6.98 17.51
N PRO A 119 -2.95 7.47 18.60
CA PRO A 119 -2.40 8.82 18.63
C PRO A 119 -1.46 9.08 17.45
N LYS A 120 -1.53 10.30 16.89
CA LYS A 120 -0.67 10.69 15.76
C LYS A 120 0.81 10.59 16.11
N GLU A 121 1.17 10.98 17.32
CA GLU A 121 2.54 10.94 17.84
C GLU A 121 3.11 9.51 17.85
N GLN A 122 2.24 8.52 18.04
CA GLN A 122 2.63 7.12 18.00
C GLN A 122 2.77 6.62 16.57
N ARG A 123 1.76 6.89 15.71
CA ARG A 123 1.75 6.41 14.32
C ARG A 123 2.87 7.02 13.47
N TYR A 124 3.17 8.29 13.69
CA TYR A 124 4.15 9.06 12.92
C TYR A 124 5.45 9.29 13.68
N SER A 125 5.73 8.46 14.67
CA SER A 125 7.02 8.50 15.37
C SER A 125 8.16 8.20 14.39
N SER A 126 9.25 8.94 14.48
CA SER A 126 10.44 8.78 13.63
C SER A 126 11.07 7.38 13.70
N GLN A 127 10.82 6.65 14.81
CA GLN A 127 11.28 5.27 14.93
C GLN A 127 10.66 4.33 13.87
N TYR A 128 9.47 4.67 13.37
CA TYR A 128 8.75 3.90 12.36
C TYR A 128 8.86 4.48 10.95
N GLU A 129 9.53 5.63 10.79
CA GLU A 129 9.73 6.23 9.49
C GLU A 129 10.53 5.30 8.58
N TYR A 130 10.03 5.13 7.36
CA TYR A 130 10.68 4.27 6.38
C TYR A 130 12.07 4.80 6.02
N SER A 131 13.02 3.89 6.09
CA SER A 131 14.32 4.03 5.44
C SER A 131 14.74 2.66 4.91
N GLU A 132 15.57 2.64 3.88
CA GLU A 132 16.08 1.39 3.32
C GLU A 132 16.85 0.58 4.35
N GLU A 133 17.57 1.24 5.26
CA GLU A 133 18.30 0.59 6.35
C GLU A 133 17.36 -0.14 7.31
N LYS A 134 16.24 0.49 7.69
CA LYS A 134 15.31 -0.09 8.68
C LYS A 134 14.35 -1.12 8.08
N TYR A 135 13.83 -0.83 6.89
CA TYR A 135 12.69 -1.56 6.32
C TYR A 135 12.91 -2.07 4.90
N GLY A 136 14.14 -1.96 4.36
CA GLY A 136 14.48 -2.44 3.02
C GLY A 136 14.23 -3.93 2.86
N VAL A 137 14.59 -4.75 3.86
CA VAL A 137 14.34 -6.20 3.85
C VAL A 137 12.84 -6.52 3.86
N LEU A 138 12.05 -5.79 4.65
CA LEU A 138 10.60 -5.96 4.67
C LEU A 138 9.99 -5.61 3.31
N LYS A 139 10.39 -4.47 2.73
CA LYS A 139 9.95 -4.05 1.39
C LYS A 139 10.31 -5.09 0.34
N GLU A 140 11.54 -5.59 0.34
CA GLU A 140 12.00 -6.60 -0.60
C GLU A 140 11.17 -7.89 -0.49
N ASN A 141 10.92 -8.38 0.72
CA ASN A 141 10.15 -9.59 0.94
C ASN A 141 8.69 -9.44 0.47
N ILE A 142 8.04 -8.31 0.75
CA ILE A 142 6.69 -8.03 0.24
C ILE A 142 6.73 -7.97 -1.29
N THR A 143 7.72 -7.30 -1.88
CA THR A 143 7.88 -7.16 -3.32
C THR A 143 7.99 -8.53 -4.00
N LEU A 144 8.87 -9.40 -3.52
CA LEU A 144 9.08 -10.74 -4.08
C LEU A 144 7.81 -11.59 -3.97
N ASN A 145 7.13 -11.56 -2.83
CA ASN A 145 5.86 -12.26 -2.66
C ASN A 145 4.76 -11.72 -3.57
N LEU A 146 4.67 -10.40 -3.75
CA LEU A 146 3.70 -9.79 -4.66
C LEU A 146 3.96 -10.21 -6.12
N ILE A 147 5.20 -10.20 -6.57
CA ILE A 147 5.58 -10.64 -7.91
C ILE A 147 5.19 -12.11 -8.13
N GLU A 148 5.46 -12.99 -7.15
CA GLU A 148 5.09 -14.40 -7.22
C GLU A 148 3.56 -14.59 -7.28
N ILE A 149 2.81 -13.89 -6.45
CA ILE A 149 1.34 -13.91 -6.44
C ILE A 149 0.79 -13.46 -7.80
N MET A 150 1.29 -12.36 -8.34
CA MET A 150 0.88 -11.87 -9.66
C MET A 150 1.10 -12.89 -10.78
N LYS A 151 2.20 -13.64 -10.74
CA LYS A 151 2.45 -14.73 -11.69
C LYS A 151 1.45 -15.87 -11.54
N ASN A 152 1.14 -16.26 -10.30
CA ASN A 152 0.29 -17.42 -10.02
C ASN A 152 -1.19 -17.18 -10.32
N VAL A 153 -1.69 -15.94 -10.25
CA VAL A 153 -3.08 -15.60 -10.58
C VAL A 153 -3.30 -15.27 -12.05
N GLU A 154 -2.32 -15.55 -12.90
CA GLU A 154 -2.40 -15.22 -14.33
C GLU A 154 -2.79 -13.75 -14.55
N TYR A 155 -2.13 -12.90 -13.83
CA TYR A 155 -2.45 -11.47 -13.69
C TYR A 155 -2.77 -10.76 -15.03
N ASN A 156 -2.15 -11.21 -16.12
CA ASN A 156 -2.39 -10.64 -17.43
C ASN A 156 -3.75 -11.01 -18.05
N MET A 157 -4.40 -12.07 -17.56
CA MET A 157 -5.70 -12.54 -18.05
C MET A 157 -6.88 -11.84 -17.37
N LEU A 158 -6.64 -11.20 -16.23
CA LEU A 158 -7.68 -10.45 -15.50
C LEU A 158 -8.06 -9.12 -16.19
N ALA A 159 -7.39 -8.77 -17.29
CA ALA A 159 -7.54 -7.51 -18.02
C ALA A 159 -8.39 -7.61 -19.29
N GLU A 160 -8.89 -8.79 -19.63
CA GLU A 160 -9.85 -9.03 -20.69
C GLU A 160 -11.27 -9.10 -20.12
#